data_2e0a16d3dc1a75fe3ca18a2bc3710c56
#
_entry.id   2e0a16d3dc1a75fe3ca18a2bc3710c56
#
_cell.length_a   1.000
_cell.length_b   1.000
_cell.length_c   1.000
_cell.angle_alpha   90.00
_cell.angle_beta   90.00
_cell.angle_gamma   90.00
#
_symmetry.space_group_name_H-M   'P 1'
#
loop_
_entity.id
_entity.type
_entity.pdbx_description
1 polymer ?
#
loop_
_entity_poly.entity_id
_entity_poly.type
_entity_poly.pdbx_seq_one_letter_code
_entity_poly.pdbx_strand_id
1 'polypeptide(L)'
;ESQQGESIPLAVNISANQMLDPNFPQQALKICMNNSVSPEYIELELTESVFIRDEKAALRALNTLKENGFRLSLDDFGSGFSSLSYLRSFQFEVVKVDKSLIQGIHLDSKANALFNGLIAMLKSLQIEVVAEGVELESYLPFMQQADIQLMQGFYFDKPMPYDQFLARHTSEPNR
;
A
#
# COMPACT_ATOMS: atom_id res chain seq x y z
N GLU A 1 13.65 25.00 -20.87
CA GLU A 1 12.30 24.42 -20.95
C GLU A 1 12.33 23.08 -20.24
N SER A 2 11.95 23.09 -18.95
CA SER A 2 11.84 21.88 -18.14
C SER A 2 10.62 21.10 -18.61
N GLN A 3 10.85 19.90 -19.19
CA GLN A 3 9.81 18.89 -19.29
C GLN A 3 9.36 18.60 -17.84
N GLN A 4 8.15 18.99 -17.50
CA GLN A 4 7.48 18.54 -16.29
C GLN A 4 7.19 17.05 -16.49
N GLY A 5 8.15 16.19 -16.13
CA GLY A 5 7.90 14.77 -15.99
C GLY A 5 6.92 14.57 -14.85
N GLU A 6 5.88 13.80 -15.07
CA GLU A 6 5.00 13.35 -13.99
C GLU A 6 5.84 12.62 -12.94
N SER A 7 5.81 13.10 -11.71
CA SER A 7 6.50 12.42 -10.61
C SER A 7 5.69 11.21 -10.19
N ILE A 8 6.29 10.02 -10.29
CA ILE A 8 5.67 8.76 -9.90
C ILE A 8 5.93 8.55 -8.41
N PRO A 9 4.91 8.39 -7.56
CA PRO A 9 5.11 8.04 -6.17
C PRO A 9 5.85 6.70 -6.04
N LEU A 10 6.76 6.62 -5.06
CA LEU A 10 7.55 5.43 -4.78
C LEU A 10 7.13 4.83 -3.43
N ALA A 11 6.73 3.56 -3.45
CA ALA A 11 6.42 2.80 -2.25
C ALA A 11 7.68 2.14 -1.68
N VAL A 12 7.85 2.22 -0.35
CA VAL A 12 9.02 1.71 0.38
C VAL A 12 8.58 0.94 1.62
N ASN A 13 8.96 -0.32 1.69
CA ASN A 13 8.69 -1.17 2.84
C ASN A 13 9.47 -0.73 4.08
N ILE A 14 8.77 -0.59 5.21
CA ILE A 14 9.35 -0.24 6.51
C ILE A 14 9.17 -1.37 7.49
N SER A 15 10.27 -1.86 8.03
CA SER A 15 10.23 -2.90 9.06
C SER A 15 9.68 -2.37 10.38
N ALA A 16 9.09 -3.26 11.19
CA ALA A 16 8.62 -2.92 12.53
C ALA A 16 9.73 -2.33 13.42
N ASN A 17 10.98 -2.77 13.25
CA ASN A 17 12.10 -2.24 14.01
C ASN A 17 12.41 -0.78 13.63
N GLN A 18 12.36 -0.43 12.35
CA GLN A 18 12.55 0.95 11.89
C GLN A 18 11.41 1.84 12.37
N MET A 19 10.15 1.39 12.21
CA MET A 19 8.99 2.16 12.64
C MET A 19 9.00 2.47 14.15
N LEU A 20 9.50 1.56 14.97
CA LEU A 20 9.58 1.73 16.43
C LEU A 20 10.85 2.47 16.90
N ASP A 21 11.79 2.80 16.01
CA ASP A 21 12.91 3.71 16.32
C ASP A 21 12.40 5.16 16.43
N PRO A 22 12.52 5.81 17.61
CA PRO A 22 12.06 7.18 17.80
C PRO A 22 12.69 8.21 16.85
N ASN A 23 13.86 7.89 16.28
CA ASN A 23 14.58 8.78 15.36
C ASN A 23 14.19 8.57 13.90
N PHE A 24 13.48 7.48 13.59
CA PHE A 24 13.16 7.11 12.20
C PHE A 24 12.41 8.21 11.44
N PRO A 25 11.37 8.88 11.97
CA PRO A 25 10.67 9.92 11.23
C PRO A 25 11.59 11.08 10.78
N GLN A 26 12.49 11.51 11.66
CA GLN A 26 13.46 12.57 11.34
C GLN A 26 14.52 12.09 10.35
N GLN A 27 14.97 10.83 10.46
CA GLN A 27 15.92 10.24 9.51
C GLN A 27 15.32 10.15 8.12
N ALA A 28 14.06 9.67 8.00
CA ALA A 28 13.35 9.58 6.74
C ALA A 28 13.20 10.97 6.07
N LEU A 29 12.76 11.96 6.84
CA LEU A 29 12.64 13.34 6.36
C LEU A 29 13.98 13.89 5.89
N LYS A 30 15.05 13.69 6.66
CA LYS A 30 16.40 14.14 6.31
C LYS A 30 16.91 13.51 5.00
N ILE A 31 16.60 12.22 4.77
CA ILE A 31 16.94 11.53 3.51
C ILE A 31 16.24 12.20 2.34
N CYS A 32 14.95 12.49 2.45
CA CYS A 32 14.18 13.19 1.42
C CYS A 32 14.79 14.59 1.13
N MET A 33 15.05 15.37 2.17
CA MET A 33 15.64 16.70 2.03
C MET A 33 17.02 16.67 1.36
N ASN A 34 17.89 15.73 1.76
CA ASN A 34 19.24 15.61 1.20
C ASN A 34 19.23 15.22 -0.29
N ASN A 35 18.16 14.59 -0.75
CA ASN A 35 17.99 14.16 -2.15
C ASN A 35 17.03 15.06 -2.94
N SER A 36 16.55 16.17 -2.35
CA SER A 36 15.59 17.09 -2.98
C SER A 36 14.30 16.39 -3.44
N VAL A 37 13.85 15.39 -2.68
CA VAL A 37 12.60 14.66 -2.90
C VAL A 37 11.56 15.15 -1.89
N SER A 38 10.35 15.50 -2.37
CA SER A 38 9.26 15.83 -1.46
C SER A 38 8.71 14.54 -0.82
N PRO A 39 8.47 14.53 0.51
CA PRO A 39 7.93 13.35 1.21
C PRO A 39 6.60 12.84 0.63
N GLU A 40 5.78 13.69 0.03
CA GLU A 40 4.50 13.31 -0.60
C GLU A 40 4.62 12.31 -1.76
N TYR A 41 5.83 12.20 -2.37
CA TYR A 41 6.14 11.21 -3.39
C TYR A 41 6.64 9.89 -2.80
N ILE A 42 6.76 9.78 -1.48
CA ILE A 42 7.19 8.56 -0.79
C ILE A 42 6.02 8.00 -0.01
N GLU A 43 5.61 6.79 -0.37
CA GLU A 43 4.65 5.99 0.38
C GLU A 43 5.42 4.98 1.25
N LEU A 44 5.21 5.04 2.56
CA LEU A 44 5.85 4.13 3.51
C LEU A 44 4.88 2.99 3.81
N GLU A 45 5.24 1.77 3.40
CA GLU A 45 4.46 0.56 3.58
C GLU A 45 4.85 -0.16 4.87
N LEU A 46 3.88 -0.43 5.73
CA LEU A 46 4.11 -1.13 7.00
C LEU A 46 3.11 -2.26 7.18
N THR A 47 3.57 -3.38 7.70
CA THR A 47 2.71 -4.52 8.00
C THR A 47 2.05 -4.37 9.38
N GLU A 48 0.97 -5.12 9.61
CA GLU A 48 0.23 -5.14 10.89
C GLU A 48 1.11 -5.48 12.11
N SER A 49 2.23 -6.17 11.91
CA SER A 49 3.16 -6.59 12.98
C SER A 49 3.71 -5.44 13.82
N VAL A 50 3.74 -4.23 13.28
CA VAL A 50 4.16 -3.02 14.01
C VAL A 50 3.26 -2.76 15.21
N PHE A 51 1.94 -2.89 15.05
CA PHE A 51 0.95 -2.61 16.10
C PHE A 51 0.95 -3.67 17.22
N ILE A 52 1.26 -4.91 16.85
CA ILE A 52 1.35 -6.02 17.83
C ILE A 52 2.48 -5.79 18.83
N ARG A 53 3.58 -5.15 18.41
CA ARG A 53 4.76 -4.91 19.25
C ARG A 53 4.58 -3.75 20.23
N ASP A 54 4.20 -2.60 19.73
CA ASP A 54 3.92 -1.39 20.53
C ASP A 54 3.00 -0.44 19.73
N GLU A 55 1.69 -0.61 19.93
CA GLU A 55 0.68 0.21 19.22
C GLU A 55 0.87 1.71 19.50
N LYS A 56 1.19 2.07 20.76
CA LYS A 56 1.33 3.50 21.11
C LYS A 56 2.56 4.15 20.46
N ALA A 57 3.68 3.43 20.41
CA ALA A 57 4.88 3.92 19.73
C ALA A 57 4.64 4.00 18.23
N ALA A 58 4.02 2.98 17.63
CA ALA A 58 3.64 2.96 16.22
C ALA A 58 2.76 4.16 15.85
N LEU A 59 1.68 4.41 16.60
CA LEU A 59 0.78 5.53 16.34
C LEU A 59 1.48 6.89 16.46
N ARG A 60 2.42 7.07 17.41
CA ARG A 60 3.21 8.31 17.49
C ARG A 60 4.09 8.50 16.26
N ALA A 61 4.80 7.46 15.84
CA ALA A 61 5.67 7.52 14.66
C ALA A 61 4.87 7.80 13.37
N LEU A 62 3.73 7.12 13.19
CA LEU A 62 2.82 7.33 12.06
C LEU A 62 2.33 8.78 11.98
N ASN A 63 1.86 9.35 13.10
CA ASN A 63 1.41 10.74 13.12
C ASN A 63 2.55 11.71 12.75
N THR A 64 3.77 11.49 13.29
CA THR A 64 4.92 12.33 12.94
C THR A 64 5.30 12.20 11.46
N LEU A 65 5.26 10.99 10.88
CA LEU A 65 5.52 10.79 9.45
C LEU A 65 4.46 11.48 8.59
N LYS A 66 3.19 11.37 8.96
CA LYS A 66 2.09 12.05 8.28
C LYS A 66 2.22 13.58 8.35
N GLU A 67 2.55 14.13 9.51
CA GLU A 67 2.83 15.56 9.69
C GLU A 67 4.03 16.05 8.85
N ASN A 68 5.00 15.16 8.59
CA ASN A 68 6.14 15.42 7.69
C ASN A 68 5.77 15.27 6.19
N GLY A 69 4.54 14.90 5.87
CA GLY A 69 4.02 14.83 4.50
C GLY A 69 4.21 13.48 3.79
N PHE A 70 4.66 12.43 4.50
CA PHE A 70 4.72 11.08 3.92
C PHE A 70 3.31 10.49 3.72
N ARG A 71 3.15 9.72 2.65
CA ARG A 71 2.00 8.84 2.49
C ARG A 71 2.24 7.55 3.29
N LEU A 72 1.17 6.99 3.85
CA LEU A 72 1.26 5.81 4.71
C LEU A 72 0.27 4.75 4.25
N SER A 73 0.78 3.56 3.96
CA SER A 73 -0.05 2.41 3.60
C SER A 73 0.14 1.24 4.56
N LEU A 74 -0.93 0.50 4.76
CA LEU A 74 -0.92 -0.73 5.52
C LEU A 74 -0.81 -1.91 4.55
N ASP A 75 0.25 -2.68 4.69
CA ASP A 75 0.59 -3.80 3.83
C ASP A 75 0.21 -5.16 4.44
N ASP A 76 0.08 -6.19 3.60
CA ASP A 76 -0.28 -7.57 3.98
C ASP A 76 -1.60 -7.68 4.78
N PHE A 77 -2.55 -6.76 4.57
CA PHE A 77 -3.79 -6.74 5.35
C PHE A 77 -4.64 -7.98 5.12
N GLY A 78 -4.94 -8.67 6.24
CA GLY A 78 -5.74 -9.89 6.21
C GLY A 78 -4.93 -11.17 6.08
N SER A 79 -3.59 -11.11 6.04
CA SER A 79 -2.72 -12.30 6.01
C SER A 79 -2.65 -13.06 7.35
N GLY A 80 -3.13 -12.45 8.45
CA GLY A 80 -2.99 -12.99 9.80
C GLY A 80 -4.12 -12.59 10.76
N PHE A 81 -3.79 -12.47 12.04
CA PHE A 81 -4.72 -12.01 13.07
C PHE A 81 -4.87 -10.50 13.02
N SER A 82 -5.67 -10.02 12.07
CA SER A 82 -5.94 -8.59 11.93
C SER A 82 -6.80 -8.08 13.08
N SER A 83 -6.25 -7.20 13.90
CA SER A 83 -7.08 -6.40 14.81
C SER A 83 -7.50 -5.12 14.07
N LEU A 84 -8.80 -4.96 13.84
CA LEU A 84 -9.34 -3.74 13.20
C LEU A 84 -9.21 -2.49 14.10
N SER A 85 -8.65 -2.62 15.31
CA SER A 85 -8.56 -1.53 16.29
C SER A 85 -7.69 -0.38 15.79
N TYR A 86 -6.58 -0.68 15.12
CA TYR A 86 -5.66 0.34 14.61
C TYR A 86 -6.24 1.12 13.42
N LEU A 87 -7.11 0.53 12.60
CA LEU A 87 -7.84 1.27 11.55
C LEU A 87 -8.78 2.33 12.13
N ARG A 88 -9.24 2.14 13.37
CA ARG A 88 -10.01 3.16 14.08
C ARG A 88 -9.13 4.23 14.71
N SER A 89 -7.90 3.84 15.13
CA SER A 89 -6.97 4.71 15.86
C SER A 89 -6.10 5.56 14.94
N PHE A 90 -5.92 5.13 13.68
CA PHE A 90 -5.13 5.83 12.68
C PHE A 90 -5.80 5.75 11.31
N GLN A 91 -5.88 6.89 10.61
CA GLN A 91 -6.44 6.97 9.27
C GLN A 91 -5.34 6.75 8.23
N PHE A 92 -5.27 5.51 7.73
CA PHE A 92 -4.45 5.19 6.56
C PHE A 92 -5.06 5.77 5.30
N GLU A 93 -4.22 6.20 4.36
CA GLU A 93 -4.65 6.57 3.02
C GLU A 93 -4.92 5.34 2.17
N VAL A 94 -4.06 4.31 2.30
CA VAL A 94 -4.08 3.09 1.49
C VAL A 94 -4.02 1.86 2.37
N VAL A 95 -4.76 0.83 2.00
CA VAL A 95 -4.64 -0.54 2.55
C VAL A 95 -4.45 -1.52 1.40
N LYS A 96 -3.37 -2.29 1.46
CA LYS A 96 -3.02 -3.33 0.49
C LYS A 96 -3.54 -4.67 1.02
N VAL A 97 -4.54 -5.21 0.34
CA VAL A 97 -5.21 -6.45 0.73
C VAL A 97 -4.39 -7.64 0.21
N ASP A 98 -3.95 -8.49 1.16
CA ASP A 98 -3.08 -9.63 0.87
C ASP A 98 -3.74 -10.65 -0.06
N LYS A 99 -2.92 -11.28 -0.88
CA LYS A 99 -3.32 -12.31 -1.84
C LYS A 99 -4.11 -13.47 -1.24
N SER A 100 -3.92 -13.79 0.05
CA SER A 100 -4.66 -14.89 0.71
C SER A 100 -6.16 -14.65 0.75
N LEU A 101 -6.59 -13.38 0.74
CA LEU A 101 -8.00 -12.99 0.68
C LEU A 101 -8.56 -13.00 -0.75
N ILE A 102 -7.69 -12.98 -1.76
CA ILE A 102 -8.07 -13.00 -3.18
C ILE A 102 -8.04 -14.43 -3.72
N GLN A 103 -7.12 -15.24 -3.22
CA GLN A 103 -6.97 -16.63 -3.67
C GLN A 103 -8.27 -17.43 -3.41
N GLY A 104 -8.80 -18.03 -4.48
CA GLY A 104 -9.97 -18.89 -4.38
C GLY A 104 -11.32 -18.17 -4.32
N ILE A 105 -11.41 -16.84 -4.36
CA ILE A 105 -12.69 -16.10 -4.34
C ILE A 105 -13.65 -16.53 -5.46
N HIS A 106 -13.12 -16.98 -6.60
CA HIS A 106 -13.89 -17.48 -7.74
C HIS A 106 -14.42 -18.90 -7.55
N LEU A 107 -13.94 -19.63 -6.54
CA LEU A 107 -14.31 -21.02 -6.23
C LEU A 107 -15.14 -21.15 -4.96
N ASP A 108 -15.02 -20.22 -4.03
CA ASP A 108 -15.67 -20.26 -2.71
C ASP A 108 -16.53 -19.02 -2.47
N SER A 109 -17.85 -19.23 -2.38
CA SER A 109 -18.81 -18.16 -2.12
C SER A 109 -18.64 -17.50 -0.75
N LYS A 110 -18.13 -18.23 0.27
CA LYS A 110 -17.85 -17.66 1.59
C LYS A 110 -16.61 -16.75 1.55
N ALA A 111 -15.56 -17.19 0.85
CA ALA A 111 -14.37 -16.35 0.62
C ALA A 111 -14.75 -15.08 -0.12
N ASN A 112 -15.56 -15.19 -1.17
CA ASN A 112 -16.07 -14.03 -1.91
C ASN A 112 -16.90 -13.07 -1.02
N ALA A 113 -17.79 -13.61 -0.18
CA ALA A 113 -18.61 -12.82 0.72
C ALA A 113 -17.74 -12.07 1.77
N LEU A 114 -16.73 -12.74 2.34
CA LEU A 114 -15.79 -12.15 3.29
C LEU A 114 -14.97 -11.03 2.63
N PHE A 115 -14.45 -11.29 1.44
CA PHE A 115 -13.70 -10.30 0.65
C PHE A 115 -14.56 -9.06 0.39
N ASN A 116 -15.76 -9.21 -0.16
CA ASN A 116 -16.65 -8.08 -0.44
C ASN A 116 -17.03 -7.29 0.84
N GLY A 117 -17.28 -7.99 1.96
CA GLY A 117 -17.58 -7.35 3.24
C GLY A 117 -16.39 -6.52 3.76
N LEU A 118 -15.17 -7.05 3.63
CA LEU A 118 -13.95 -6.35 3.99
C LEU A 118 -13.75 -5.09 3.14
N ILE A 119 -13.86 -5.22 1.81
CA ILE A 119 -13.70 -4.08 0.90
C ILE A 119 -14.74 -2.99 1.18
N ALA A 120 -16.01 -3.38 1.39
CA ALA A 120 -17.06 -2.42 1.74
C ALA A 120 -16.76 -1.66 3.05
N MET A 121 -16.20 -2.36 4.05
CA MET A 121 -15.77 -1.75 5.31
C MET A 121 -14.64 -0.73 5.08
N LEU A 122 -13.58 -1.10 4.37
CA LEU A 122 -12.44 -0.22 4.09
C LEU A 122 -12.90 1.04 3.33
N LYS A 123 -13.75 0.86 2.32
CA LYS A 123 -14.34 1.99 1.58
C LYS A 123 -15.21 2.90 2.44
N SER A 124 -15.97 2.34 3.38
CA SER A 124 -16.78 3.16 4.32
C SER A 124 -15.91 4.03 5.24
N LEU A 125 -14.65 3.64 5.46
CA LEU A 125 -13.64 4.40 6.18
C LEU A 125 -12.87 5.38 5.27
N GLN A 126 -13.25 5.48 3.99
CA GLN A 126 -12.59 6.32 2.97
C GLN A 126 -11.11 5.93 2.74
N ILE A 127 -10.80 4.66 2.88
CA ILE A 127 -9.46 4.10 2.64
C ILE A 127 -9.40 3.61 1.20
N GLU A 128 -8.37 4.00 0.47
CA GLU A 128 -8.07 3.47 -0.85
C GLU A 128 -7.56 2.03 -0.73
N VAL A 129 -8.04 1.14 -1.58
CA VAL A 129 -7.72 -0.29 -1.51
C VAL A 129 -6.89 -0.70 -2.72
N VAL A 130 -5.76 -1.35 -2.45
CA VAL A 130 -4.95 -2.06 -3.45
C VAL A 130 -5.14 -3.56 -3.27
N ALA A 131 -5.53 -4.27 -4.31
CA ALA A 131 -5.58 -5.74 -4.30
C ALA A 131 -4.23 -6.30 -4.72
N GLU A 132 -3.58 -7.08 -3.85
CA GLU A 132 -2.28 -7.67 -4.12
C GLU A 132 -2.36 -9.11 -4.61
N GLY A 133 -1.31 -9.57 -5.33
CA GLY A 133 -1.21 -10.94 -5.80
C GLY A 133 -2.28 -11.32 -6.83
N VAL A 134 -2.71 -10.36 -7.65
CA VAL A 134 -3.55 -10.63 -8.81
C VAL A 134 -2.71 -11.35 -9.86
N GLU A 135 -2.81 -12.69 -9.88
CA GLU A 135 -2.01 -13.55 -10.77
C GLU A 135 -2.82 -14.10 -11.94
N LEU A 136 -4.16 -14.11 -11.85
CA LEU A 136 -5.05 -14.71 -12.83
C LEU A 136 -6.08 -13.70 -13.34
N GLU A 137 -6.36 -13.72 -14.64
CA GLU A 137 -7.41 -12.92 -15.26
C GLU A 137 -8.80 -13.19 -14.64
N SER A 138 -9.02 -14.42 -14.16
CA SER A 138 -10.29 -14.81 -13.52
C SER A 138 -10.60 -14.03 -12.23
N TYR A 139 -9.64 -13.31 -11.65
CA TYR A 139 -9.88 -12.46 -10.48
C TYR A 139 -10.47 -11.09 -10.86
N LEU A 140 -10.23 -10.59 -12.08
CA LEU A 140 -10.63 -9.25 -12.50
C LEU A 140 -12.13 -8.95 -12.36
N PRO A 141 -13.06 -9.87 -12.71
CA PRO A 141 -14.49 -9.61 -12.52
C PRO A 141 -14.86 -9.36 -11.04
N PHE A 142 -14.19 -10.03 -10.09
CA PHE A 142 -14.43 -9.85 -8.65
C PHE A 142 -13.88 -8.51 -8.15
N MET A 143 -12.72 -8.08 -8.68
CA MET A 143 -12.16 -6.76 -8.37
C MET A 143 -13.08 -5.66 -8.90
N GLN A 144 -13.59 -5.81 -10.11
CA GLN A 144 -14.53 -4.87 -10.71
C GLN A 144 -15.87 -4.84 -9.94
N GLN A 145 -16.39 -5.99 -9.52
CA GLN A 145 -17.62 -6.06 -8.70
C GLN A 145 -17.45 -5.39 -7.35
N ALA A 146 -16.27 -5.53 -6.73
CA ALA A 146 -15.91 -4.86 -5.48
C ALA A 146 -15.51 -3.39 -5.69
N ASP A 147 -15.51 -2.90 -6.94
CA ASP A 147 -15.08 -1.56 -7.34
C ASP A 147 -13.67 -1.22 -6.82
N ILE A 148 -12.72 -2.15 -7.00
CA ILE A 148 -11.30 -1.97 -6.73
C ILE A 148 -10.64 -1.56 -8.04
N GLN A 149 -9.99 -0.40 -8.02
CA GLN A 149 -9.33 0.17 -9.20
C GLN A 149 -7.82 -0.06 -9.20
N LEU A 150 -7.21 -0.22 -8.03
CA LEU A 150 -5.78 -0.44 -7.89
C LEU A 150 -5.49 -1.91 -7.62
N MET A 151 -4.67 -2.49 -8.47
CA MET A 151 -4.31 -3.90 -8.42
C MET A 151 -2.82 -4.08 -8.68
N GLN A 152 -2.21 -5.01 -7.94
CA GLN A 152 -0.81 -5.39 -8.09
C GLN A 152 -0.69 -6.90 -8.20
N GLY A 153 0.11 -7.39 -9.14
CA GLY A 153 0.37 -8.84 -9.28
C GLY A 153 0.97 -9.22 -10.62
N PHE A 154 1.35 -10.49 -10.72
CA PHE A 154 2.03 -11.04 -11.89
C PHE A 154 1.17 -11.11 -13.15
N TYR A 155 -0.14 -10.92 -13.02
CA TYR A 155 -1.00 -10.73 -14.17
C TYR A 155 -0.64 -9.47 -14.97
N PHE A 156 -0.26 -8.41 -14.29
CA PHE A 156 0.12 -7.15 -14.95
C PHE A 156 1.61 -7.16 -15.29
N ASP A 157 2.45 -7.25 -14.27
CA ASP A 157 3.90 -7.27 -14.45
C ASP A 157 4.61 -7.98 -13.30
N LYS A 158 5.81 -8.49 -13.58
CA LYS A 158 6.72 -9.03 -12.57
C LYS A 158 7.74 -7.96 -12.19
N PRO A 159 8.32 -8.03 -10.97
CA PRO A 159 9.42 -7.16 -10.59
C PRO A 159 10.52 -7.19 -11.66
N MET A 160 10.99 -6.00 -12.05
CA MET A 160 11.99 -5.86 -13.09
C MET A 160 13.07 -4.85 -12.69
N PRO A 161 14.28 -4.94 -13.28
CA PRO A 161 15.32 -3.93 -13.09
C PRO A 161 14.86 -2.53 -13.55
N TYR A 162 15.41 -1.50 -12.91
CA TYR A 162 15.08 -0.10 -13.16
C TYR A 162 15.15 0.29 -14.64
N ASP A 163 16.21 -0.13 -15.37
CA ASP A 163 16.36 0.19 -16.78
C ASP A 163 15.24 -0.40 -17.65
N GLN A 164 14.74 -1.59 -17.30
CA GLN A 164 13.61 -2.21 -17.99
C GLN A 164 12.30 -1.47 -17.68
N PHE A 165 12.13 -1.04 -16.43
CA PHE A 165 10.98 -0.23 -16.03
C PHE A 165 10.94 1.09 -16.82
N LEU A 166 12.06 1.81 -16.87
CA LEU A 166 12.16 3.04 -17.65
C LEU A 166 11.84 2.82 -19.14
N ALA A 167 12.43 1.79 -19.74
CA ALA A 167 12.21 1.51 -21.17
C ALA A 167 10.73 1.25 -21.51
N ARG A 168 9.95 0.70 -20.58
CA ARG A 168 8.51 0.46 -20.75
C ARG A 168 7.66 1.72 -20.58
N HIS A 169 8.06 2.63 -19.67
CA HIS A 169 7.25 3.79 -19.30
C HIS A 169 7.70 5.10 -19.98
N THR A 170 8.88 5.11 -20.62
CA THR A 170 9.38 6.25 -21.41
C THR A 170 9.20 6.11 -22.91
N SER A 171 8.90 4.90 -23.41
CA SER A 171 8.41 4.75 -24.78
C SER A 171 6.98 5.26 -24.83
N GLU A 172 6.73 6.27 -25.69
CA GLU A 172 5.46 7.00 -25.87
C GLU A 172 4.23 6.09 -25.82
N PRO A 173 3.10 6.60 -25.26
CA PRO A 173 1.85 5.85 -25.28
C PRO A 173 1.45 5.66 -26.74
N ASN A 174 1.66 4.47 -27.26
CA ASN A 174 1.01 4.07 -28.50
C ASN A 174 -0.48 3.86 -28.23
N ARG A 175 -1.27 4.94 -28.51
CA ARG A 175 -2.70 5.03 -28.84
C ARG A 175 -3.69 4.37 -27.90
#